data_d28495afc4af116ef8860a180ff2e9ad
#
_entry.id   d28495afc4af116ef8860a180ff2e9ad
#
_cell.length_a   1.000
_cell.length_b   1.000
_cell.length_c   1.000
_cell.angle_alpha   90.00
_cell.angle_beta   90.00
_cell.angle_gamma   90.00
#
_symmetry.space_group_name_H-M   'P 1'
#
loop_
_entity.id
_entity.type
_entity.pdbx_description
1 polymer ?
#
loop_
_entity_poly.entity_id
_entity_poly.type
_entity_poly.pdbx_seq_one_letter_code
_entity_poly.pdbx_strand_id
1 'polypeptide(L)'
;VKRIVFCDFDGTITVAETFVAMLQQFTPKVSAQLLPEIYAKRVTLRQGVRQMLESIPSSSYSEIVEFTRAQPIRAGFLDFLDFLDAEKIPFIVVSGGLQGMVEAVLAPFADRISAIHAIDVDTTGPYLXXNSRYEGGTEMVAKAQIMTAYDADETIAIGDSITDWNLALAASLVFARPPLTNYLEEHSKPYITWTDFIDVRGRLAKSLMIKASH
;
A
#
# COMPACT_ATOMS: atom_id res chain seq x y z
N VAL A 1 -20.92 7.69 -13.08
CA VAL A 1 -20.06 6.54 -12.82
C VAL A 1 -19.24 6.81 -11.56
N LYS A 2 -19.39 5.94 -10.59
CA LYS A 2 -18.69 6.08 -9.31
C LYS A 2 -17.34 5.37 -9.38
N ARG A 3 -16.27 6.15 -9.26
CA ARG A 3 -14.89 5.66 -9.30
C ARG A 3 -14.21 5.84 -7.96
N ILE A 4 -13.34 4.92 -7.58
CA ILE A 4 -12.54 5.02 -6.36
C ILE A 4 -11.12 4.55 -6.69
N VAL A 5 -10.11 5.29 -6.18
CA VAL A 5 -8.70 4.90 -6.29
C VAL A 5 -8.28 4.17 -5.03
N PHE A 6 -7.65 3.02 -5.20
CA PHE A 6 -7.04 2.23 -4.13
C PHE A 6 -5.54 2.20 -4.39
N CYS A 7 -4.78 2.78 -3.50
CA CYS A 7 -3.34 3.01 -3.72
C CYS A 7 -2.51 2.36 -2.63
N ASP A 8 -1.50 1.61 -3.04
CA ASP A 8 -0.48 1.10 -2.16
C ASP A 8 0.33 2.26 -1.58
N PHE A 9 0.96 2.03 -0.43
CA PHE A 9 1.72 3.08 0.24
C PHE A 9 3.23 2.91 0.03
N ASP A 10 3.78 1.82 0.56
CA ASP A 10 5.24 1.64 0.62
C ASP A 10 5.79 1.32 -0.77
N GLY A 11 6.74 2.12 -1.24
CA GLY A 11 7.29 1.95 -2.59
C GLY A 11 6.38 2.47 -3.69
N THR A 12 5.21 3.00 -3.34
CA THR A 12 4.27 3.61 -4.27
C THR A 12 4.12 5.09 -3.93
N ILE A 13 3.45 5.42 -2.81
CA ILE A 13 3.39 6.82 -2.37
C ILE A 13 4.77 7.25 -1.87
N THR A 14 5.44 6.41 -1.09
CA THR A 14 6.83 6.68 -0.72
C THR A 14 7.77 6.20 -1.82
N VAL A 15 8.89 6.89 -1.96
CA VAL A 15 9.90 6.50 -2.93
C VAL A 15 10.59 5.22 -2.51
N ALA A 16 10.86 5.06 -1.21
CA ALA A 16 11.62 3.92 -0.68
C ALA A 16 10.70 2.88 -0.05
N GLU A 17 11.20 1.65 0.03
CA GLU A 17 10.55 0.54 0.73
C GLU A 17 10.85 0.68 2.22
N THR A 18 9.99 1.39 2.93
CA THR A 18 10.26 1.74 4.32
C THR A 18 9.95 0.62 5.31
N PHE A 19 8.99 -0.24 4.99
CA PHE A 19 8.56 -1.28 5.94
C PHE A 19 9.68 -2.29 6.20
N VAL A 20 10.32 -2.79 5.14
CA VAL A 20 11.43 -3.73 5.30
C VAL A 20 12.60 -3.06 6.03
N ALA A 21 12.91 -1.81 5.69
CA ALA A 21 13.97 -1.07 6.37
C ALA A 21 13.68 -0.94 7.86
N MET A 22 12.42 -0.69 8.20
CA MET A 22 12.00 -0.60 9.60
C MET A 22 12.21 -1.95 10.32
N LEU A 23 11.79 -3.04 9.69
CA LEU A 23 11.96 -4.36 10.29
C LEU A 23 13.44 -4.67 10.52
N GLN A 24 14.28 -4.32 9.55
CA GLN A 24 15.73 -4.56 9.68
C GLN A 24 16.36 -3.72 10.77
N GLN A 25 15.84 -2.54 11.01
CA GLN A 25 16.37 -1.66 12.06
C GLN A 25 15.89 -2.06 13.45
N PHE A 26 14.62 -2.40 13.59
CA PHE A 26 14.01 -2.60 14.91
C PHE A 26 13.95 -4.05 15.35
N THR A 27 14.12 -4.99 14.43
CA THR A 27 14.22 -6.40 14.80
C THR A 27 15.23 -7.09 13.87
N PRO A 28 16.51 -6.69 13.97
CA PRO A 28 17.51 -7.15 12.99
C PRO A 28 17.76 -8.66 13.01
N LYS A 29 17.76 -9.28 14.18
CA LYS A 29 18.04 -10.72 14.25
C LYS A 29 16.92 -11.53 13.64
N VAL A 30 15.69 -11.22 14.01
CA VAL A 30 14.52 -11.97 13.50
C VAL A 30 14.35 -11.70 12.01
N SER A 31 14.52 -10.44 11.58
CA SER A 31 14.38 -10.13 10.15
C SER A 31 15.45 -10.82 9.33
N ALA A 32 16.68 -10.93 9.84
CA ALA A 32 17.75 -11.64 9.12
C ALA A 32 17.41 -13.12 8.95
N GLN A 33 16.70 -13.71 9.92
CA GLN A 33 16.27 -15.10 9.83
C GLN A 33 15.07 -15.28 8.90
N LEU A 34 14.10 -14.38 8.97
CA LEU A 34 12.81 -14.60 8.33
C LEU A 34 12.67 -14.03 6.92
N LEU A 35 13.34 -12.93 6.60
CA LEU A 35 13.21 -12.35 5.26
C LEU A 35 13.65 -13.34 4.17
N PRO A 36 14.79 -14.04 4.30
CA PRO A 36 15.13 -15.03 3.29
C PRO A 36 14.11 -16.17 3.18
N GLU A 37 13.50 -16.55 4.30
CA GLU A 37 12.47 -17.60 4.28
C GLU A 37 11.22 -17.16 3.55
N ILE A 38 10.85 -15.90 3.72
CA ILE A 38 9.70 -15.32 3.01
C ILE A 38 10.00 -15.26 1.51
N TYR A 39 11.18 -14.76 1.14
CA TYR A 39 11.55 -14.63 -0.27
C TYR A 39 11.64 -16.00 -0.94
N ALA A 40 12.05 -17.02 -0.19
CA ALA A 40 12.12 -18.40 -0.70
C ALA A 40 10.77 -19.11 -0.63
N LYS A 41 9.74 -18.44 -0.14
CA LYS A 41 8.38 -18.97 -0.03
C LYS A 41 8.26 -20.17 0.92
N ARG A 42 9.18 -20.28 1.87
CA ARG A 42 9.10 -21.31 2.92
C ARG A 42 8.27 -20.87 4.10
N VAL A 43 8.12 -19.55 4.28
CA VAL A 43 7.25 -18.94 5.27
C VAL A 43 6.38 -17.95 4.53
N THR A 44 5.07 -17.92 4.83
CA THR A 44 4.21 -16.97 4.15
C THR A 44 4.52 -15.55 4.59
N LEU A 45 4.20 -14.59 3.75
CA LEU A 45 4.38 -13.18 4.10
C LEU A 45 3.66 -12.86 5.41
N ARG A 46 2.42 -13.35 5.56
CA ARG A 46 1.62 -13.12 6.76
C ARG A 46 2.34 -13.65 8.01
N GLN A 47 2.81 -14.90 7.96
CA GLN A 47 3.47 -15.53 9.11
C GLN A 47 4.77 -14.81 9.46
N GLY A 48 5.59 -14.53 8.46
CA GLY A 48 6.88 -13.90 8.68
C GLY A 48 6.77 -12.49 9.20
N VAL A 49 5.89 -11.69 8.61
CA VAL A 49 5.70 -10.30 9.05
C VAL A 49 5.18 -10.27 10.48
N ARG A 50 4.21 -11.14 10.81
CA ARG A 50 3.69 -11.18 12.17
C ARG A 50 4.79 -11.54 13.18
N GLN A 51 5.60 -12.55 12.86
CA GLN A 51 6.70 -12.92 13.75
C GLN A 51 7.70 -11.79 13.95
N MET A 52 8.06 -11.10 12.86
CA MET A 52 8.99 -9.99 12.97
C MET A 52 8.41 -8.84 13.80
N LEU A 53 7.17 -8.43 13.51
CA LEU A 53 6.53 -7.34 14.26
C LEU A 53 6.40 -7.68 15.74
N GLU A 54 6.00 -8.91 16.04
CA GLU A 54 5.74 -9.30 17.42
C GLU A 54 7.02 -9.58 18.21
N SER A 55 8.18 -9.47 17.57
CA SER A 55 9.47 -9.50 18.26
C SER A 55 9.95 -8.11 18.68
N ILE A 56 9.22 -7.04 18.28
CA ILE A 56 9.63 -5.66 18.55
C ILE A 56 8.99 -5.20 19.88
N PRO A 57 9.79 -4.67 20.82
CA PRO A 57 9.20 -4.14 22.06
C PRO A 57 8.21 -3.02 21.78
N SER A 58 7.10 -3.01 22.51
CA SER A 58 6.10 -1.95 22.38
C SER A 58 6.70 -0.57 22.60
N SER A 59 7.69 -0.46 23.48
CA SER A 59 8.34 0.81 23.79
C SER A 59 9.06 1.41 22.58
N SER A 60 9.32 0.62 21.54
CA SER A 60 9.99 1.11 20.33
C SER A 60 9.02 1.75 19.33
N TYR A 61 7.72 1.67 19.57
CA TYR A 61 6.76 2.07 18.53
C TYR A 61 6.87 3.56 18.16
N SER A 62 7.10 4.42 19.13
CA SER A 62 7.25 5.85 18.83
C SER A 62 8.47 6.11 17.96
N GLU A 63 9.55 5.36 18.19
CA GLU A 63 10.75 5.48 17.36
C GLU A 63 10.51 4.98 15.94
N ILE A 64 9.70 3.93 15.81
CA ILE A 64 9.31 3.42 14.48
C ILE A 64 8.57 4.50 13.71
N VAL A 65 7.61 5.15 14.35
CA VAL A 65 6.82 6.20 13.71
C VAL A 65 7.74 7.34 13.26
N GLU A 66 8.68 7.76 14.11
CA GLU A 66 9.62 8.82 13.76
C GLU A 66 10.56 8.40 12.63
N PHE A 67 10.98 7.15 12.62
CA PHE A 67 11.84 6.62 11.56
C PHE A 67 11.18 6.79 10.19
N THR A 68 9.87 6.60 10.12
CA THR A 68 9.15 6.64 8.86
C THR A 68 8.63 8.02 8.49
N ARG A 69 8.49 8.92 9.46
CA ARG A 69 7.88 10.24 9.22
C ARG A 69 8.58 11.04 8.12
N ALA A 70 9.90 10.92 8.03
CA ALA A 70 10.71 11.73 7.12
C ALA A 70 10.89 11.10 5.73
N GLN A 71 10.16 10.04 5.44
CA GLN A 71 10.33 9.35 4.16
C GLN A 71 9.82 10.22 3.01
N PRO A 72 10.58 10.30 1.91
CA PRO A 72 10.15 11.15 0.80
C PRO A 72 8.91 10.62 0.11
N ILE A 73 8.03 11.55 -0.23
CA ILE A 73 6.81 11.28 -0.99
C ILE A 73 7.14 11.37 -2.48
N ARG A 74 6.60 10.45 -3.25
CA ARG A 74 6.84 10.42 -4.70
C ARG A 74 6.28 11.67 -5.36
N ALA A 75 7.01 12.17 -6.37
CA ALA A 75 6.69 13.41 -7.05
C ALA A 75 5.27 13.42 -7.59
N GLY A 76 4.61 14.57 -7.49
CA GLY A 76 3.29 14.80 -8.06
C GLY A 76 2.12 14.35 -7.21
N PHE A 77 2.38 13.85 -5.99
CA PHE A 77 1.31 13.30 -5.18
C PHE A 77 0.24 14.34 -4.84
N LEU A 78 0.64 15.54 -4.43
CA LEU A 78 -0.33 16.59 -4.10
C LEU A 78 -1.18 16.98 -5.32
N ASP A 79 -0.53 17.17 -6.46
CA ASP A 79 -1.25 17.50 -7.70
C ASP A 79 -2.22 16.39 -8.09
N PHE A 80 -1.84 15.13 -7.85
CA PHE A 80 -2.73 14.01 -8.13
C PHE A 80 -3.96 14.04 -7.22
N LEU A 81 -3.76 14.33 -5.94
CA LEU A 81 -4.90 14.46 -5.02
C LEU A 81 -5.81 15.63 -5.43
N ASP A 82 -5.23 16.75 -5.87
CA ASP A 82 -6.01 17.87 -6.40
C ASP A 82 -6.86 17.44 -7.58
N PHE A 83 -6.26 16.68 -8.49
CA PHE A 83 -6.97 16.17 -9.65
C PHE A 83 -8.14 15.27 -9.25
N LEU A 84 -7.91 14.35 -8.32
CA LEU A 84 -8.96 13.45 -7.87
C LEU A 84 -10.10 14.20 -7.19
N ASP A 85 -9.77 15.23 -6.39
CA ASP A 85 -10.80 16.06 -5.76
C ASP A 85 -11.67 16.75 -6.83
N ALA A 86 -11.02 17.29 -7.86
CA ALA A 86 -11.75 17.98 -8.94
C ALA A 86 -12.66 17.00 -9.69
N GLU A 87 -12.25 15.76 -9.83
CA GLU A 87 -13.02 14.72 -10.50
C GLU A 87 -13.98 14.00 -9.55
N LYS A 88 -13.94 14.33 -8.25
CA LYS A 88 -14.79 13.73 -7.22
C LYS A 88 -14.54 12.23 -7.10
N ILE A 89 -13.26 11.83 -7.18
CA ILE A 89 -12.84 10.43 -7.05
C ILE A 89 -12.17 10.27 -5.69
N PRO A 90 -12.76 9.48 -4.77
CA PRO A 90 -12.13 9.24 -3.47
C PRO A 90 -10.82 8.49 -3.61
N PHE A 91 -9.90 8.79 -2.69
CA PHE A 91 -8.57 8.19 -2.66
C PHE A 91 -8.42 7.39 -1.36
N ILE A 92 -8.16 6.10 -1.50
CA ILE A 92 -8.05 5.18 -0.37
C ILE A 92 -6.69 4.52 -0.41
N VAL A 93 -6.01 4.52 0.74
CA VAL A 93 -4.68 3.90 0.88
C VAL A 93 -4.85 2.51 1.47
N VAL A 94 -4.21 1.51 0.85
CA VAL A 94 -4.23 0.12 1.32
C VAL A 94 -2.78 -0.33 1.46
N SER A 95 -2.38 -0.65 2.67
CA SER A 95 -0.97 -0.88 2.99
C SER A 95 -0.78 -2.09 3.87
N GLY A 96 0.28 -2.84 3.61
CA GLY A 96 0.72 -3.90 4.51
C GLY A 96 1.62 -3.40 5.64
N GLY A 97 1.85 -2.09 5.72
CA GLY A 97 2.62 -1.50 6.80
C GLY A 97 1.77 -1.14 8.00
N LEU A 98 2.38 -0.51 9.00
CA LEU A 98 1.72 -0.19 10.24
C LEU A 98 0.91 1.10 10.11
N GLN A 99 -0.30 1.09 10.67
CA GLN A 99 -1.24 2.21 10.57
C GLN A 99 -0.59 3.53 11.00
N GLY A 100 0.10 3.53 12.15
CA GLY A 100 0.73 4.75 12.66
C GLY A 100 1.84 5.28 11.76
N MET A 101 2.58 4.38 11.11
CA MET A 101 3.62 4.79 10.16
C MET A 101 3.01 5.47 8.94
N VAL A 102 1.97 4.86 8.39
CA VAL A 102 1.31 5.41 7.21
C VAL A 102 0.69 6.76 7.53
N GLU A 103 -0.01 6.84 8.66
CA GLU A 103 -0.65 8.09 9.08
C GLU A 103 0.37 9.21 9.31
N ALA A 104 1.53 8.89 9.89
CA ALA A 104 2.54 9.89 10.17
C ALA A 104 3.10 10.52 8.88
N VAL A 105 3.37 9.68 7.89
CA VAL A 105 3.87 10.17 6.59
C VAL A 105 2.80 10.99 5.87
N LEU A 106 1.56 10.53 5.93
CA LEU A 106 0.47 11.14 5.16
C LEU A 106 -0.25 12.26 5.92
N ALA A 107 0.19 12.60 7.13
CA ALA A 107 -0.48 13.64 7.92
C ALA A 107 -0.72 14.95 7.16
N PRO A 108 0.24 15.46 6.36
CA PRO A 108 -0.03 16.69 5.62
C PRO A 108 -1.17 16.58 4.59
N PHE A 109 -1.53 15.36 4.21
CA PHE A 109 -2.55 15.11 3.19
C PHE A 109 -3.83 14.50 3.76
N ALA A 110 -3.95 14.45 5.09
CA ALA A 110 -5.02 13.67 5.75
C ALA A 110 -6.42 14.09 5.29
N ASP A 111 -6.63 15.38 5.07
CA ASP A 111 -7.94 15.90 4.64
C ASP A 111 -8.35 15.39 3.26
N ARG A 112 -7.38 14.96 2.48
CA ARG A 112 -7.58 14.60 1.07
C ARG A 112 -7.66 13.09 0.88
N ILE A 113 -7.48 12.31 1.94
CA ILE A 113 -7.47 10.85 1.88
C ILE A 113 -8.73 10.35 2.58
N SER A 114 -9.54 9.58 1.85
CA SER A 114 -10.84 9.14 2.37
C SER A 114 -10.68 8.07 3.46
N ALA A 115 -9.68 7.19 3.34
CA ALA A 115 -9.45 6.15 4.33
C ALA A 115 -8.03 5.60 4.16
N ILE A 116 -7.48 5.12 5.27
CA ILE A 116 -6.20 4.40 5.28
C ILE A 116 -6.45 3.05 5.94
N HIS A 117 -6.18 1.98 5.21
CA HIS A 117 -6.30 0.61 5.71
C HIS A 117 -4.90 0.02 5.81
N ALA A 118 -4.46 -0.26 7.03
CA ALA A 118 -3.13 -0.78 7.31
C ALA A 118 -3.21 -1.65 8.56
N ILE A 119 -2.07 -2.09 9.06
CA ILE A 119 -2.03 -2.97 10.22
C ILE A 119 -2.11 -2.13 11.50
N ASP A 120 -3.14 -2.36 12.31
CA ASP A 120 -3.26 -1.76 13.64
C ASP A 120 -2.26 -2.41 14.58
N VAL A 121 -1.72 -1.62 15.48
CA VAL A 121 -0.72 -2.08 16.42
C VAL A 121 -1.23 -1.87 17.85
N ASP A 122 -1.22 -2.95 18.63
CA ASP A 122 -1.53 -2.90 20.05
C ASP A 122 -0.20 -2.80 20.80
N THR A 123 -0.01 -1.72 21.54
CA THR A 123 1.22 -1.48 22.28
C THR A 123 1.04 -1.65 23.80
N THR A 124 -0.07 -2.24 24.23
CA THR A 124 -0.33 -2.38 25.67
C THR A 124 0.50 -3.48 26.31
N GLY A 125 0.89 -4.50 25.55
CA GLY A 125 1.77 -5.57 26.05
C GLY A 125 3.24 -5.22 25.87
N PRO A 126 4.13 -6.14 26.27
CA PRO A 126 5.57 -5.86 26.17
C PRO A 126 6.07 -5.86 24.73
N TYR A 127 5.38 -6.54 23.81
CA TYR A 127 5.74 -6.60 22.40
C TYR A 127 4.57 -6.19 21.53
N LEU A 128 4.88 -5.69 20.37
CA LEU A 128 3.82 -5.28 19.45
C LEU A 128 2.93 -6.45 19.08
N UNK A 129 1.74 -6.20 18.88
CA UNK A 129 0.92 -7.17 18.46
C UNK A 129 0.28 -6.67 17.26
N UNK A 130 0.43 -7.02 16.37
CA UNK A 130 -0.02 -6.59 15.25
C UNK A 130 -1.31 -7.12 15.10
N ASN A 131 -2.21 -6.43 14.57
CA ASN A 131 -3.60 -6.84 14.35
C ASN A 131 -4.10 -6.22 13.05
N SER A 132 -4.78 -6.99 12.24
CA SER A 132 -5.37 -6.48 11.01
C SER A 132 -6.78 -7.03 10.87
N ARG A 133 -7.76 -6.11 10.71
CA ARG A 133 -9.14 -6.53 10.53
C ARG A 133 -9.36 -7.15 9.15
N TYR A 134 -8.47 -6.90 8.19
CA TYR A 134 -8.56 -7.49 6.85
C TYR A 134 -7.48 -8.54 6.61
N GLU A 135 -7.02 -9.15 7.68
CA GLU A 135 -6.04 -10.24 7.56
C GLU A 135 -6.71 -11.45 6.92
N GLY A 136 -6.06 -12.05 5.96
CA GLY A 136 -6.65 -13.22 5.30
C GLY A 136 -5.67 -13.98 4.47
N GLY A 137 -5.87 -15.28 4.40
CA GLY A 137 -5.02 -16.15 3.60
C GLY A 137 -3.56 -16.03 4.01
N THR A 138 -2.69 -15.68 3.08
CA THR A 138 -1.27 -15.53 3.32
C THR A 138 -0.86 -14.07 3.50
N GLU A 139 -1.81 -13.13 3.47
CA GLU A 139 -1.55 -11.69 3.54
C GLU A 139 -1.94 -11.12 4.89
N MET A 140 -1.13 -10.17 5.41
CA MET A 140 -1.49 -9.43 6.61
C MET A 140 -2.65 -8.47 6.35
N VAL A 141 -2.69 -7.89 5.14
CA VAL A 141 -3.79 -7.02 4.72
C VAL A 141 -4.28 -7.51 3.36
N ALA A 142 -5.50 -8.01 3.33
CA ALA A 142 -6.10 -8.52 2.10
C ALA A 142 -6.69 -7.36 1.29
N LYS A 143 -5.86 -6.76 0.47
CA LYS A 143 -6.19 -5.51 -0.23
C LYS A 143 -7.40 -5.65 -1.15
N ALA A 144 -7.54 -6.79 -1.82
CA ALA A 144 -8.69 -7.00 -2.70
C ALA A 144 -10.00 -7.06 -1.92
N GLN A 145 -10.00 -7.65 -0.72
CA GLN A 145 -11.18 -7.68 0.14
C GLN A 145 -11.58 -6.27 0.56
N ILE A 146 -10.59 -5.44 0.87
CA ILE A 146 -10.86 -4.05 1.22
C ILE A 146 -11.56 -3.36 0.07
N MET A 147 -11.01 -3.53 -1.14
CA MET A 147 -11.59 -2.89 -2.33
C MET A 147 -13.03 -3.32 -2.56
N THR A 148 -13.31 -4.60 -2.42
CA THR A 148 -14.68 -5.12 -2.69
C THR A 148 -15.68 -4.69 -1.63
N ALA A 149 -15.22 -4.21 -0.46
CA ALA A 149 -16.13 -3.69 0.56
C ALA A 149 -16.67 -2.30 0.22
N TYR A 150 -16.12 -1.65 -0.78
CA TYR A 150 -16.57 -0.33 -1.23
C TYR A 150 -17.49 -0.45 -2.43
N ASP A 151 -18.49 0.42 -2.47
CA ASP A 151 -19.44 0.47 -3.58
C ASP A 151 -18.88 1.39 -4.66
N ALA A 152 -18.42 0.81 -5.75
CA ALA A 152 -17.87 1.58 -6.86
C ALA A 152 -18.20 0.88 -8.18
N ASP A 153 -18.46 1.68 -9.21
CA ASP A 153 -18.69 1.15 -10.55
C ASP A 153 -17.36 0.77 -11.20
N GLU A 154 -16.32 1.57 -10.96
CA GLU A 154 -14.99 1.33 -11.47
C GLU A 154 -13.98 1.53 -10.36
N THR A 155 -13.03 0.62 -10.28
CA THR A 155 -11.96 0.67 -9.28
C THR A 155 -10.64 0.87 -9.99
N ILE A 156 -9.81 1.74 -9.42
CA ILE A 156 -8.49 2.07 -9.98
C ILE A 156 -7.45 1.66 -8.95
N ALA A 157 -6.56 0.76 -9.32
CA ALA A 157 -5.51 0.29 -8.41
C ALA A 157 -4.17 0.89 -8.82
N ILE A 158 -3.38 1.33 -7.84
CA ILE A 158 -2.03 1.84 -8.06
C ILE A 158 -1.09 1.08 -7.16
N GLY A 159 -0.07 0.43 -7.72
CA GLY A 159 0.85 -0.34 -6.92
C GLY A 159 2.13 -0.71 -7.63
N ASP A 160 2.99 -1.48 -6.92
CA ASP A 160 4.31 -1.79 -7.44
C ASP A 160 4.82 -3.21 -7.13
N SER A 161 4.18 -3.95 -6.24
CA SER A 161 4.79 -5.20 -5.76
C SER A 161 3.80 -6.35 -5.69
N ILE A 162 4.31 -7.52 -5.28
CA ILE A 162 3.52 -8.73 -5.16
C ILE A 162 2.36 -8.55 -4.16
N THR A 163 2.51 -7.69 -3.17
CA THR A 163 1.42 -7.45 -2.21
C THR A 163 0.23 -6.76 -2.85
N ASP A 164 0.40 -6.20 -4.05
CA ASP A 164 -0.69 -5.55 -4.79
C ASP A 164 -1.32 -6.46 -5.83
N TRP A 165 -0.87 -7.70 -5.91
CA TRP A 165 -1.25 -8.67 -6.93
C TRP A 165 -2.77 -8.89 -6.99
N ASN A 166 -3.35 -9.30 -5.86
CA ASN A 166 -4.78 -9.59 -5.82
C ASN A 166 -5.61 -8.33 -6.07
N LEU A 167 -5.17 -7.21 -5.51
CA LEU A 167 -5.83 -5.92 -5.74
C LEU A 167 -5.85 -5.60 -7.24
N ALA A 168 -4.70 -5.73 -7.90
CA ALA A 168 -4.57 -5.40 -9.31
C ALA A 168 -5.43 -6.33 -10.19
N LEU A 169 -5.46 -7.62 -9.85
CA LEU A 169 -6.27 -8.56 -10.63
C LEU A 169 -7.76 -8.22 -10.57
N ALA A 170 -8.21 -7.70 -9.43
CA ALA A 170 -9.63 -7.41 -9.22
C ALA A 170 -10.06 -6.02 -9.70
N ALA A 171 -9.12 -5.12 -9.95
CA ALA A 171 -9.44 -3.73 -10.27
C ALA A 171 -9.85 -3.55 -11.73
N SER A 172 -10.66 -2.52 -11.99
CA SER A 172 -11.10 -2.16 -13.35
C SER A 172 -9.94 -1.58 -14.18
N LEU A 173 -9.09 -0.76 -13.53
CA LEU A 173 -7.97 -0.09 -14.20
C LEU A 173 -6.77 -0.20 -13.27
N VAL A 174 -5.60 -0.52 -13.81
CA VAL A 174 -4.42 -0.77 -13.01
C VAL A 174 -3.25 0.07 -13.48
N PHE A 175 -2.65 0.79 -12.54
CA PHE A 175 -1.36 1.46 -12.73
C PHE A 175 -0.31 0.64 -11.99
N ALA A 176 0.68 0.13 -12.71
CA ALA A 176 1.66 -0.80 -12.13
C ALA A 176 3.09 -0.45 -12.50
N ARG A 177 3.98 -0.67 -11.54
CA ARG A 177 5.42 -0.58 -11.72
C ARG A 177 6.04 -1.95 -11.48
N PRO A 178 7.25 -2.20 -11.97
CA PRO A 178 7.92 -3.45 -11.64
C PRO A 178 8.18 -3.56 -10.13
N PRO A 179 8.11 -4.75 -9.53
CA PRO A 179 7.87 -6.04 -10.21
C PRO A 179 6.40 -6.43 -10.38
N LEU A 180 5.44 -5.61 -9.96
CA LEU A 180 4.03 -5.95 -10.14
C LEU A 180 3.70 -6.21 -11.62
N THR A 181 4.31 -5.44 -12.53
CA THR A 181 4.09 -5.60 -13.97
C THR A 181 4.38 -7.02 -14.43
N ASN A 182 5.42 -7.66 -13.87
CA ASN A 182 5.79 -9.01 -14.29
C ASN A 182 4.67 -10.01 -14.00
N TYR A 183 4.05 -9.87 -12.82
CA TYR A 183 2.97 -10.76 -12.42
C TYR A 183 1.72 -10.55 -13.27
N LEU A 184 1.44 -9.28 -13.60
CA LEU A 184 0.27 -8.96 -14.41
C LEU A 184 0.41 -9.50 -15.83
N GLU A 185 1.62 -9.44 -16.38
CA GLU A 185 1.87 -9.99 -17.71
C GLU A 185 1.71 -11.50 -17.74
N GLU A 186 2.12 -12.18 -16.69
CA GLU A 186 1.94 -13.62 -16.59
C GLU A 186 0.48 -14.03 -16.64
N HIS A 187 -0.42 -13.17 -16.19
CA HIS A 187 -1.84 -13.44 -16.13
C HIS A 187 -2.64 -12.68 -17.18
N SER A 188 -1.95 -12.02 -18.10
CA SER A 188 -2.57 -11.26 -19.19
C SER A 188 -3.54 -10.20 -18.70
N LYS A 189 -3.24 -9.61 -17.54
CA LYS A 189 -4.04 -8.52 -17.00
C LYS A 189 -3.52 -7.20 -17.54
N PRO A 190 -4.34 -6.39 -18.21
CA PRO A 190 -3.90 -5.09 -18.74
C PRO A 190 -3.54 -4.13 -17.62
N TYR A 191 -2.55 -3.30 -17.88
CA TYR A 191 -2.12 -2.27 -16.93
C TYR A 191 -1.50 -1.11 -17.68
N ILE A 192 -1.40 0.03 -17.00
CA ILE A 192 -0.71 1.21 -17.48
C ILE A 192 0.53 1.38 -16.62
N THR A 193 1.71 1.52 -17.26
CA THR A 193 2.94 1.77 -16.52
C THR A 193 2.93 3.18 -15.95
N TRP A 194 3.66 3.37 -14.85
CA TRP A 194 3.79 4.68 -14.24
C TRP A 194 5.13 4.80 -13.54
N THR A 195 5.62 6.02 -13.41
CA THR A 195 6.89 6.30 -12.72
C THR A 195 6.70 7.24 -11.54
N ASP A 196 5.74 8.17 -11.61
CA ASP A 196 5.41 9.06 -10.50
C ASP A 196 3.94 9.46 -10.62
N PHE A 197 3.48 10.32 -9.71
CA PHE A 197 2.07 10.71 -9.71
C PHE A 197 1.75 11.77 -10.75
N ILE A 198 2.74 12.47 -11.28
CA ILE A 198 2.51 13.33 -12.44
C ILE A 198 2.07 12.45 -13.62
N ASP A 199 2.77 11.35 -13.79
CA ASP A 199 2.48 10.38 -14.84
C ASP A 199 1.10 9.74 -14.65
N VAL A 200 0.79 9.31 -13.42
CA VAL A 200 -0.51 8.70 -13.13
C VAL A 200 -1.63 9.69 -13.43
N ARG A 201 -1.47 10.94 -12.97
CA ARG A 201 -2.49 11.97 -13.19
C ARG A 201 -2.76 12.16 -14.68
N GLY A 202 -1.70 12.30 -15.46
CA GLY A 202 -1.86 12.54 -16.89
C GLY A 202 -2.52 11.38 -17.61
N ARG A 203 -2.11 10.16 -17.27
CA ARG A 203 -2.66 8.97 -17.92
C ARG A 203 -4.09 8.70 -17.48
N LEU A 204 -4.41 8.95 -16.22
CA LEU A 204 -5.78 8.79 -15.75
C LEU A 204 -6.69 9.83 -16.39
N ALA A 205 -6.26 11.08 -16.47
CA ALA A 205 -7.04 12.14 -17.11
C ALA A 205 -7.38 11.76 -18.55
N LYS A 206 -6.41 11.22 -19.28
CA LYS A 206 -6.60 10.80 -20.65
C LYS A 206 -7.61 9.65 -20.73
N SER A 207 -7.51 8.69 -19.84
CA SER A 207 -8.41 7.54 -19.78
C SER A 207 -9.85 7.99 -19.53
N LEU A 208 -10.04 8.94 -18.61
CA LEU A 208 -11.38 9.44 -18.30
C LEU A 208 -11.97 10.21 -19.48
N MET A 209 -11.15 10.96 -20.22
CA MET A 209 -11.61 11.67 -21.40
C MET A 209 -12.08 10.71 -22.49
N ILE A 210 -11.35 9.64 -22.72
CA ILE A 210 -11.72 8.64 -23.72
C ILE A 210 -13.08 8.02 -23.37
N LYS A 211 -13.27 7.65 -22.08
CA LYS A 211 -14.53 7.07 -21.64
C LYS A 211 -15.69 8.05 -21.77
N ALA A 212 -15.45 9.32 -21.48
CA ALA A 212 -16.51 10.34 -21.56
C ALA A 212 -16.96 10.59 -23.00
N SER A 213 -16.09 10.33 -24.00
CA SER A 213 -16.46 10.57 -25.40
C SER A 213 -17.17 9.38 -26.05
N HIS A 214 -17.40 8.30 -25.29
CA HIS A 214 -18.17 7.15 -25.74
C HIS A 214 -19.42 6.99 -24.87
#